data_e22cd86130a904df2c13efd7ba51be8f
#
_entry.id   e22cd86130a904df2c13efd7ba51be8f
#
_cell.length_a   1.000
_cell.length_b   1.000
_cell.length_c   1.000
_cell.angle_alpha   90.00
_cell.angle_beta   90.00
_cell.angle_gamma   90.00
#
_symmetry.space_group_name_H-M   'P 1'
#
loop_
_entity.id
_entity.type
_entity.pdbx_description
1 polymer ?
#
loop_
_entity_poly.entity_id
_entity_poly.type
_entity_poly.pdbx_seq_one_letter_code
_entity_poly.pdbx_strand_id
1 'polypeptide(L)'
;MNLKDFTADTIRRDALAGTITGMIAVPLTIGICLMSEYPIQTGLITVIFACIVGFITFLFRPGNYVGTPGVAAGLAPVLALSIHKFGMENMPFLIFVTATSQAIAWRYNLQKYILKAIPSYLIEGLLAGIGLKIALKFLPYTSIVFQTS
;
A
#
# COMPACT_ATOMS: atom_id res chain seq x y z
N MET A 1 16.07 14.49 -16.78
CA MET A 1 14.89 14.15 -17.58
C MET A 1 14.68 15.29 -18.56
N ASN A 2 14.93 15.05 -19.85
CA ASN A 2 14.77 16.07 -20.89
C ASN A 2 13.27 16.17 -21.24
N LEU A 3 12.75 17.39 -21.34
CA LEU A 3 11.38 17.66 -21.80
C LEU A 3 11.06 17.09 -23.18
N LYS A 4 12.08 16.64 -23.92
CA LYS A 4 11.97 15.97 -25.22
C LYS A 4 11.46 14.53 -25.14
N ASP A 5 11.41 13.92 -23.95
CA ASP A 5 10.94 12.55 -23.75
C ASP A 5 9.41 12.48 -23.57
N PHE A 6 8.73 13.63 -23.52
CA PHE A 6 7.27 13.74 -23.50
C PHE A 6 6.68 13.62 -24.91
N THR A 7 6.86 12.46 -25.50
CA THR A 7 6.19 12.12 -26.76
C THR A 7 4.76 11.66 -26.45
N ALA A 8 3.81 11.95 -27.35
CA ALA A 8 2.40 11.54 -27.19
C ALA A 8 2.25 10.03 -26.92
N ASP A 9 3.14 9.21 -27.48
CA ASP A 9 3.18 7.76 -27.22
C ASP A 9 3.60 7.40 -25.81
N THR A 10 4.51 8.16 -25.20
CA THR A 10 4.93 7.95 -23.81
C THR A 10 3.79 8.28 -22.85
N ILE A 11 3.11 9.41 -23.06
CA ILE A 11 1.96 9.84 -22.26
C ILE A 11 0.82 8.80 -22.34
N ARG A 12 0.56 8.27 -23.54
CA ARG A 12 -0.45 7.24 -23.73
C ARG A 12 -0.12 5.94 -22.99
N ARG A 13 1.14 5.50 -23.04
CA ARG A 13 1.61 4.31 -22.31
C ARG A 13 1.52 4.49 -20.81
N ASP A 14 1.95 5.65 -20.31
CA ASP A 14 1.90 5.98 -18.89
C ASP A 14 0.46 6.11 -18.38
N ALA A 15 -0.44 6.69 -19.16
CA ALA A 15 -1.87 6.75 -18.83
C ALA A 15 -2.50 5.35 -18.77
N LEU A 16 -2.16 4.46 -19.71
CA LEU A 16 -2.63 3.07 -19.67
C LEU A 16 -2.08 2.33 -18.46
N ALA A 17 -0.78 2.46 -18.18
CA ALA A 17 -0.15 1.85 -17.00
C ALA A 17 -0.78 2.36 -15.70
N GLY A 18 -1.01 3.66 -15.59
CA GLY A 18 -1.67 4.28 -14.44
C GLY A 18 -3.11 3.78 -14.24
N THR A 19 -3.87 3.63 -15.33
CA THR A 19 -5.24 3.11 -15.29
C THR A 19 -5.26 1.65 -14.80
N ILE A 20 -4.39 0.80 -15.32
CA ILE A 20 -4.28 -0.60 -14.92
C ILE A 20 -3.88 -0.69 -13.44
N THR A 21 -2.90 0.11 -13.02
CA THR A 21 -2.47 0.16 -11.61
C THR A 21 -3.61 0.61 -10.69
N GLY A 22 -4.38 1.61 -11.10
CA GLY A 22 -5.56 2.09 -10.36
C GLY A 22 -6.65 1.02 -10.23
N MET A 23 -6.93 0.28 -11.31
CA MET A 23 -7.90 -0.83 -11.30
C MET A 23 -7.50 -1.95 -10.33
N ILE A 24 -6.22 -2.17 -10.13
CA ILE A 24 -5.71 -3.17 -9.17
C ILE A 24 -5.69 -2.60 -7.75
N ALA A 25 -5.32 -1.33 -7.59
CA ALA A 25 -5.17 -0.69 -6.29
C ALA A 25 -6.50 -0.57 -5.52
N VAL A 26 -7.60 -0.28 -6.20
CA VAL A 26 -8.92 -0.10 -5.55
C VAL A 26 -9.41 -1.38 -4.86
N PRO A 27 -9.58 -2.53 -5.55
CA PRO A 27 -10.01 -3.76 -4.90
C PRO A 27 -9.02 -4.27 -3.86
N LEU A 28 -7.73 -4.08 -4.08
CA LEU A 28 -6.71 -4.43 -3.09
C LEU A 28 -6.87 -3.61 -1.81
N THR A 29 -7.09 -2.31 -1.92
CA THR A 29 -7.32 -1.42 -0.77
C THR A 29 -8.59 -1.81 -0.02
N ILE A 30 -9.68 -2.08 -0.73
CA ILE A 30 -10.93 -2.56 -0.13
C ILE A 30 -10.69 -3.87 0.64
N GLY A 31 -9.98 -4.82 0.03
CA GLY A 31 -9.65 -6.09 0.68
C GLY A 31 -8.84 -5.91 1.97
N ILE A 32 -7.85 -5.03 1.96
CA ILE A 32 -7.03 -4.72 3.14
C ILE A 32 -7.87 -4.04 4.23
N CYS A 33 -8.73 -3.10 3.87
CA CYS A 33 -9.62 -2.43 4.82
C CYS A 33 -10.58 -3.41 5.49
N LEU A 34 -11.19 -4.32 4.71
CA LEU A 34 -12.06 -5.37 5.25
C LEU A 34 -11.32 -6.33 6.19
N MET A 35 -10.07 -6.65 5.87
CA MET A 35 -9.25 -7.53 6.73
C MET A 35 -8.84 -6.86 8.03
N SER A 36 -8.61 -5.56 7.99
CA SER A 36 -8.12 -4.76 9.12
C SER A 36 -9.25 -4.18 9.96
N GLU A 37 -10.52 -4.40 9.56
CA GLU A 37 -11.69 -3.75 10.16
C GLU A 37 -11.59 -2.21 10.09
N TYR A 38 -10.88 -1.71 9.08
CA TYR A 38 -10.68 -0.29 8.85
C TYR A 38 -11.75 0.25 7.91
N PRO A 39 -12.29 1.47 8.14
CA PRO A 39 -13.32 2.03 7.26
C PRO A 39 -12.83 2.16 5.82
N ILE A 40 -13.57 1.55 4.90
CA ILE A 40 -13.22 1.51 3.46
C ILE A 40 -13.07 2.92 2.89
N GLN A 41 -13.96 3.84 3.30
CA GLN A 41 -13.92 5.23 2.85
C GLN A 41 -12.58 5.90 3.20
N THR A 42 -12.15 5.75 4.45
CA THR A 42 -10.87 6.32 4.92
C THR A 42 -9.67 5.69 4.18
N GLY A 43 -9.71 4.39 3.94
CA GLY A 43 -8.67 3.71 3.17
C GLY A 43 -8.56 4.22 1.74
N LEU A 44 -9.68 4.38 1.04
CA LEU A 44 -9.69 4.91 -0.33
C LEU A 44 -9.22 6.37 -0.39
N ILE A 45 -9.68 7.22 0.54
CA ILE A 45 -9.23 8.60 0.64
C ILE A 45 -7.72 8.66 0.87
N THR A 46 -7.19 7.81 1.74
CA THR A 46 -5.74 7.73 2.02
C THR A 46 -4.95 7.40 0.75
N VAL A 47 -5.41 6.46 -0.07
CA VAL A 47 -4.75 6.13 -1.35
C VAL A 47 -4.77 7.31 -2.31
N ILE A 48 -5.89 8.01 -2.43
CA ILE A 48 -6.00 9.20 -3.29
C ILE A 48 -5.01 10.28 -2.84
N PHE A 49 -4.97 10.60 -1.55
CA PHE A 49 -4.01 11.57 -1.01
C PHE A 49 -2.56 11.11 -1.22
N ALA A 50 -2.26 9.84 -1.03
CA ALA A 50 -0.93 9.30 -1.26
C ALA A 50 -0.51 9.41 -2.73
N CYS A 51 -1.43 9.21 -3.69
CA CYS A 51 -1.18 9.43 -5.11
C CYS A 51 -0.90 10.89 -5.42
N ILE A 52 -1.67 11.83 -4.84
CA ILE A 52 -1.46 13.27 -5.02
C ILE A 52 -0.08 13.69 -4.47
N VAL A 53 0.26 13.26 -3.26
CA VAL A 53 1.56 13.55 -2.64
C VAL A 53 2.70 12.93 -3.46
N GLY A 54 2.53 11.70 -3.96
CA GLY A 54 3.49 11.04 -4.84
C GLY A 54 3.72 11.83 -6.13
N PHE A 55 2.64 12.31 -6.75
CA PHE A 55 2.72 13.16 -7.95
C PHE A 55 3.44 14.49 -7.69
N ILE A 56 3.09 15.17 -6.60
CA ILE A 56 3.75 16.42 -6.20
C ILE A 56 5.25 16.18 -5.95
N THR A 57 5.60 15.11 -5.24
CA THR A 57 7.00 14.76 -4.96
C THR A 57 7.78 14.47 -6.24
N PHE A 58 7.16 13.82 -7.22
CA PHE A 58 7.74 13.59 -8.54
C PHE A 58 8.00 14.90 -9.27
N LEU A 59 7.10 15.87 -9.19
CA LEU A 59 7.26 17.19 -9.83
C LEU A 59 8.47 17.95 -9.28
N PHE A 60 8.70 17.87 -7.97
CA PHE A 60 9.83 18.56 -7.32
C PHE A 60 11.17 17.84 -7.46
N ARG A 61 11.17 16.53 -7.68
CA ARG A 61 12.38 15.70 -7.84
C ARG A 61 12.25 14.73 -9.01
N PRO A 62 12.27 15.24 -10.26
CA PRO A 62 12.21 14.38 -11.43
C PRO A 62 13.46 13.49 -11.49
N GLY A 63 13.28 12.19 -11.59
CA GLY A 63 14.36 11.20 -11.63
C GLY A 63 14.56 10.41 -10.33
N ASN A 64 13.86 10.73 -9.28
CA ASN A 64 13.77 9.87 -8.09
C ASN A 64 12.73 8.76 -8.30
N TYR A 65 12.93 7.66 -7.58
CA TYR A 65 12.09 6.47 -7.64
C TYR A 65 10.60 6.83 -7.48
N VAL A 66 9.81 6.55 -8.49
CA VAL A 66 8.36 6.69 -8.42
C VAL A 66 7.82 5.39 -7.84
N GLY A 67 7.59 5.39 -6.52
CA GLY A 67 6.85 4.31 -5.88
C GLY A 67 5.35 4.47 -6.13
N THR A 68 4.64 3.38 -6.36
CA THR A 68 3.18 3.36 -6.32
C THR A 68 2.74 3.47 -4.87
N PRO A 69 2.20 4.62 -4.43
CA PRO A 69 1.67 4.73 -3.08
C PRO A 69 0.43 3.84 -2.95
N GLY A 70 0.41 3.01 -1.94
CA GLY A 70 -0.70 2.11 -1.69
C GLY A 70 -0.66 1.57 -0.27
N VAL A 71 -1.77 0.98 0.16
CA VAL A 71 -1.81 0.30 1.45
C VAL A 71 -1.01 -1.00 1.34
N ALA A 72 0.03 -1.14 2.14
CA ALA A 72 0.84 -2.34 2.14
C ALA A 72 0.05 -3.52 2.72
N ALA A 73 -0.21 -4.53 1.90
CA ALA A 73 -0.93 -5.74 2.32
C ALA A 73 -0.30 -6.42 3.54
N GLY A 74 1.03 -6.34 3.67
CA GLY A 74 1.77 -6.85 4.81
C GLY A 74 1.46 -6.17 6.15
N LEU A 75 0.94 -4.96 6.13
CA LEU A 75 0.57 -4.23 7.33
C LEU A 75 -0.86 -4.50 7.81
N ALA A 76 -1.70 -5.15 7.00
CA ALA A 76 -3.09 -5.42 7.35
C ALA A 76 -3.28 -6.14 8.70
N PRO A 77 -2.53 -7.21 9.04
CA PRO A 77 -2.64 -7.86 10.34
C PRO A 77 -2.18 -6.96 11.50
N VAL A 78 -1.14 -6.15 11.27
CA VAL A 78 -0.63 -5.22 12.28
C VAL A 78 -1.63 -4.10 12.53
N LEU A 79 -2.26 -3.61 11.46
CA LEU A 79 -3.30 -2.60 11.54
C LEU A 79 -4.52 -3.11 12.32
N ALA A 80 -4.98 -4.34 12.03
CA ALA A 80 -6.07 -4.99 12.76
C ALA A 80 -5.77 -5.11 14.26
N LEU A 81 -4.58 -5.62 14.61
CA LEU A 81 -4.14 -5.72 16.00
C LEU A 81 -4.06 -4.36 16.69
N SER A 82 -3.62 -3.32 15.97
CA SER A 82 -3.53 -1.98 16.50
C SER A 82 -4.92 -1.39 16.79
N ILE A 83 -5.87 -1.59 15.90
CA ILE A 83 -7.26 -1.16 16.08
C ILE A 83 -7.89 -1.84 17.30
N HIS A 84 -7.72 -3.16 17.44
CA HIS A 84 -8.25 -3.90 18.57
C HIS A 84 -7.61 -3.49 19.90
N LYS A 85 -6.33 -3.14 19.91
CA LYS A 85 -5.60 -2.82 21.15
C LYS A 85 -5.73 -1.37 21.58
N PHE A 86 -5.72 -0.43 20.64
CA PHE A 86 -5.65 1.01 20.91
C PHE A 86 -6.94 1.76 20.56
N GLY A 87 -7.85 1.11 19.87
CA GLY A 87 -9.07 1.74 19.37
C GLY A 87 -8.84 2.59 18.12
N MET A 88 -9.93 2.87 17.40
CA MET A 88 -9.90 3.62 16.16
C MET A 88 -9.49 5.08 16.37
N GLU A 89 -9.82 5.66 17.52
CA GLU A 89 -9.56 7.07 17.83
C GLU A 89 -8.06 7.38 17.92
N ASN A 90 -7.24 6.42 18.35
CA ASN A 90 -5.80 6.58 18.49
C ASN A 90 -5.00 6.24 17.23
N MET A 91 -5.68 5.79 16.16
CA MET A 91 -5.02 5.42 14.90
C MET A 91 -4.25 6.57 14.24
N PRO A 92 -4.74 7.82 14.18
CA PRO A 92 -3.98 8.92 13.61
C PRO A 92 -2.66 9.17 14.35
N PHE A 93 -2.67 9.05 15.67
CA PHE A 93 -1.45 9.19 16.49
C PHE A 93 -0.45 8.08 16.20
N LEU A 94 -0.90 6.83 16.12
CA LEU A 94 -0.04 5.68 15.78
C LEU A 94 0.59 5.83 14.40
N ILE A 95 -0.18 6.26 13.42
CA ILE A 95 0.29 6.52 12.06
C ILE A 95 1.36 7.62 12.07
N PHE A 96 1.13 8.70 12.81
CA PHE A 96 2.10 9.80 12.94
C PHE A 96 3.41 9.34 13.58
N VAL A 97 3.35 8.57 14.66
CA VAL A 97 4.54 8.01 15.33
C VAL A 97 5.31 7.07 14.38
N THR A 98 4.59 6.22 13.65
CA THR A 98 5.19 5.30 12.68
C THR A 98 5.86 6.06 11.54
N ALA A 99 5.19 7.07 10.98
CA ALA A 99 5.75 7.89 9.92
C ALA A 99 7.00 8.65 10.37
N THR A 100 6.99 9.18 11.59
CA THR A 100 8.15 9.87 12.19
C THR A 100 9.31 8.91 12.39
N SER A 101 9.06 7.71 12.91
CA SER A 101 10.10 6.70 13.10
C SER A 101 10.70 6.23 11.77
N GLN A 102 9.89 6.09 10.72
CA GLN A 102 10.36 5.78 9.37
C GLN A 102 11.21 6.92 8.78
N ALA A 103 10.81 8.18 8.98
CA ALA A 103 11.58 9.33 8.53
C ALA A 103 12.96 9.39 9.20
N ILE A 104 13.01 9.11 10.51
CA ILE A 104 14.26 9.01 11.28
C ILE A 104 15.12 7.86 10.76
N ALA A 105 14.53 6.69 10.57
CA ALA A 105 15.24 5.51 10.05
C ALA A 105 15.81 5.77 8.65
N TRP A 106 15.09 6.49 7.80
CA TRP A 106 15.56 6.90 6.48
C TRP A 106 16.72 7.88 6.59
N ARG A 107 16.64 8.86 7.49
CA ARG A 107 17.68 9.88 7.69
C ARG A 107 19.02 9.26 8.13
N TYR A 108 18.98 8.23 8.95
CA TYR A 108 20.18 7.50 9.44
C TYR A 108 20.57 6.32 8.55
N ASN A 109 19.94 6.11 7.39
CA ASN A 109 20.17 4.97 6.50
C ASN A 109 20.04 3.59 7.19
N LEU A 110 19.26 3.50 8.26
CA LEU A 110 19.03 2.24 8.98
C LEU A 110 18.43 1.15 8.08
N GLN A 111 17.72 1.55 7.04
CA GLN A 111 17.14 0.62 6.06
C GLN A 111 18.17 -0.30 5.43
N LYS A 112 19.39 0.19 5.17
CA LYS A 112 20.47 -0.65 4.61
C LYS A 112 20.90 -1.77 5.56
N TYR A 113 20.93 -1.49 6.87
CA TYR A 113 21.26 -2.48 7.88
C TYR A 113 20.15 -3.51 8.06
N ILE A 114 18.90 -3.06 8.06
CA ILE A 114 17.72 -3.93 8.18
C ILE A 114 17.61 -4.85 6.97
N LEU A 115 17.73 -4.31 5.74
CA LEU A 115 17.68 -5.10 4.51
C LEU A 115 18.83 -6.09 4.39
N LYS A 116 20.01 -5.78 4.96
CA LYS A 116 21.13 -6.69 4.98
C LYS A 116 20.95 -7.83 6.01
N ALA A 117 20.20 -7.55 7.08
CA ALA A 117 19.91 -8.53 8.12
C ALA A 117 18.74 -9.47 7.76
N ILE A 118 17.82 -9.02 6.90
CA ILE A 118 16.65 -9.81 6.51
C ILE A 118 16.93 -10.47 5.15
N PRO A 119 17.09 -11.80 5.10
CA PRO A 119 17.27 -12.50 3.83
C PRO A 119 15.99 -12.45 2.97
N SER A 120 16.17 -12.32 1.65
CA SER A 120 15.07 -12.12 0.68
C SER A 120 13.99 -13.20 0.74
N TYR A 121 14.36 -14.47 1.02
CA TYR A 121 13.40 -15.58 1.12
C TYR A 121 12.41 -15.41 2.29
N LEU A 122 12.78 -14.67 3.32
CA LEU A 122 11.91 -14.40 4.47
C LEU A 122 10.80 -13.41 4.08
N ILE A 123 11.13 -12.42 3.25
CA ILE A 123 10.17 -11.45 2.71
C ILE A 123 9.20 -12.15 1.75
N GLU A 124 9.71 -13.01 0.87
CA GLU A 124 8.89 -13.78 -0.07
C GLU A 124 7.93 -14.74 0.66
N GLY A 125 8.41 -15.44 1.68
CA GLY A 125 7.59 -16.31 2.52
C GLY A 125 6.49 -15.55 3.27
N LEU A 126 6.81 -14.36 3.78
CA LEU A 126 5.84 -13.50 4.46
C LEU A 126 4.76 -13.00 3.49
N LEU A 127 5.14 -12.58 2.29
CA LEU A 127 4.20 -12.15 1.26
C LEU A 127 3.29 -13.30 0.81
N ALA A 128 3.85 -14.51 0.61
CA ALA A 128 3.07 -15.70 0.26
C ALA A 128 2.08 -16.08 1.39
N GLY A 129 2.51 -16.02 2.65
CA GLY A 129 1.64 -16.28 3.80
C GLY A 129 0.50 -15.28 3.93
N ILE A 130 0.76 -14.00 3.68
CA ILE A 130 -0.27 -12.96 3.67
C ILE A 130 -1.25 -13.18 2.53
N GLY A 131 -0.75 -13.46 1.32
CA GLY A 131 -1.60 -13.75 0.16
C GLY A 131 -2.52 -14.94 0.41
N LEU A 132 -2.00 -16.01 1.00
CA LEU A 132 -2.78 -17.20 1.36
C LEU A 132 -3.84 -16.86 2.43
N LYS A 133 -3.50 -16.07 3.44
CA LYS A 133 -4.44 -15.66 4.49
C LYS A 133 -5.58 -14.80 3.93
N ILE A 134 -5.27 -13.91 2.98
CA ILE A 134 -6.27 -13.13 2.26
C ILE A 134 -7.20 -14.06 1.47
N ALA A 135 -6.65 -14.98 0.70
CA ALA A 135 -7.42 -15.93 -0.09
C ALA A 135 -8.36 -16.78 0.79
N LEU A 136 -7.86 -17.32 1.90
CA LEU A 136 -8.66 -18.12 2.83
C LEU A 136 -9.78 -17.32 3.50
N LYS A 137 -9.57 -16.04 3.79
CA LYS A 137 -10.60 -15.17 4.39
C LYS A 137 -11.73 -14.84 3.40
N PHE A 138 -11.45 -14.82 2.09
CA PHE A 138 -12.46 -14.61 1.06
C PHE A 138 -13.24 -15.85 0.64
N LEU A 139 -12.72 -17.06 0.91
CA LEU A 139 -13.39 -18.32 0.58
C LEU A 139 -14.84 -18.44 1.12
N PRO A 140 -15.14 -18.13 2.39
CA PRO A 140 -16.51 -18.22 2.89
C PRO A 140 -17.47 -17.23 2.21
N TYR A 141 -16.98 -16.06 1.74
CA TYR A 141 -17.82 -15.10 1.02
C TYR A 141 -18.22 -15.59 -0.38
N THR A 142 -17.34 -16.34 -1.05
CA THR A 142 -17.67 -16.92 -2.36
C THR A 142 -18.68 -18.05 -2.23
N SER A 143 -18.64 -18.87 -1.18
CA SER A 143 -19.61 -19.94 -0.96
C SER A 143 -21.02 -19.42 -0.71
N ILE A 144 -21.18 -18.27 -0.06
CA ILE A 144 -22.48 -17.63 0.16
C ILE A 144 -23.08 -17.14 -1.15
N VAL A 145 -22.26 -16.58 -2.05
CA VAL A 145 -22.73 -16.09 -3.37
C VAL A 145 -23.21 -17.25 -4.26
N PHE A 146 -22.55 -18.42 -4.17
CA PHE A 146 -22.97 -19.60 -4.94
C PHE A 146 -24.18 -20.34 -4.35
N GLN A 147 -24.53 -20.14 -3.07
CA GLN A 147 -25.73 -20.72 -2.46
C GLN A 147 -27.00 -19.91 -2.70
N THR A 148 -26.90 -18.64 -3.09
CA THR A 148 -28.04 -17.75 -3.35
C THR A 148 -28.39 -17.62 -4.83
N SER A 149 -27.71 -18.31 -5.73
CA SER A 149 -27.99 -18.42 -7.15
C SER A 149 -28.57 -19.78 -7.50
#